data_e358f50b0be5ddb71c66dc2e9552915b
#
_entry.id   e358f50b0be5ddb71c66dc2e9552915b
#
_cell.length_a   1.000
_cell.length_b   1.000
_cell.length_c   1.000
_cell.angle_alpha   90.00
_cell.angle_beta   90.00
_cell.angle_gamma   90.00
#
_symmetry.space_group_name_H-M   'P 1'
#
loop_
_entity.id
_entity.type
_entity.pdbx_description
1 polymer ?
#
loop_
_entity_poly.entity_id
_entity_poly.type
_entity_poly.pdbx_seq_one_letter_code
_entity_poly.pdbx_strand_id
1 'polypeptide(L)'
;MLTLISFVLALGLLIAIHEYGHYKVAVLCGIKVLKFSIGFGKPIFSWRLKGKPTEFSIGMLPLGGYIKMLDEREAPVDAAERHLAFNTQPLKYRAAVVAAGPVANLLLAIFLYSALNWTGLQEPAAVLASPVAGSVAEKAGLRGMELVKEAGFEGEAMEQVRSFEDLRWRLMQGALNGRNLRLTVSNNPSGLNPSTRDALLVFRDFNASEVDAQFFRNIGLVSPWTAPVIGTIVADGPAAKAGLQSGDVVQRVGQTLIVDGQQLRQVIRASGNTTAAAQTWQVDRGNKLLDLQVMPRIVNEGKISVAKIDASVGAPPAFVTVRYGVLEGLSEGVSRTWESSVLTLKMMGKMLIGEVSLKNLSGPLTIADYAGKSASIGLTAYLLFLAAISVSLGVLNLLPLPVLDGGHLMYYLWEAVTGKTVSDAWMEGLQRGGVAILLCMMSVALFNDVTRLFL
;
A
#
# COMPACT_ATOMS: atom_id res chain seq x y z
N MET A 1 18.36 -13.49 1.89
CA MET A 1 17.63 -14.78 1.86
C MET A 1 16.15 -14.59 2.18
N LEU A 2 15.76 -14.04 3.34
CA LEU A 2 14.35 -13.84 3.71
C LEU A 2 13.56 -13.07 2.64
N THR A 3 14.08 -11.95 2.15
CA THR A 3 13.47 -11.11 1.10
C THR A 3 13.13 -11.91 -0.16
N LEU A 4 14.08 -12.70 -0.66
CA LEU A 4 13.86 -13.50 -1.87
C LEU A 4 12.80 -14.58 -1.66
N ILE A 5 12.89 -15.29 -0.54
CA ILE A 5 11.92 -16.36 -0.19
C ILE A 5 10.52 -15.76 -0.04
N SER A 6 10.38 -14.67 0.73
CA SER A 6 9.08 -14.00 0.94
C SER A 6 8.49 -13.47 -0.36
N PHE A 7 9.32 -12.90 -1.24
CA PHE A 7 8.89 -12.41 -2.55
C PHE A 7 8.39 -13.55 -3.45
N VAL A 8 9.17 -14.63 -3.56
CA VAL A 8 8.80 -15.81 -4.39
C VAL A 8 7.53 -16.47 -3.87
N LEU A 9 7.38 -16.60 -2.54
CA LEU A 9 6.17 -17.16 -1.94
C LEU A 9 4.96 -16.25 -2.17
N ALA A 10 5.11 -14.93 -2.01
CA ALA A 10 4.05 -13.97 -2.26
C ALA A 10 3.58 -14.04 -3.72
N LEU A 11 4.52 -13.89 -4.65
CA LEU A 11 4.21 -13.89 -6.08
C LEU A 11 3.64 -15.24 -6.53
N GLY A 12 4.24 -16.34 -6.10
CA GLY A 12 3.77 -17.70 -6.41
C GLY A 12 2.35 -17.95 -5.93
N LEU A 13 2.01 -17.53 -4.69
CA LEU A 13 0.66 -17.66 -4.14
C LEU A 13 -0.36 -16.82 -4.94
N LEU A 14 -0.04 -15.54 -5.18
CA LEU A 14 -0.95 -14.62 -5.87
C LEU A 14 -1.22 -15.06 -7.30
N ILE A 15 -0.20 -15.53 -8.01
CA ILE A 15 -0.32 -16.07 -9.36
C ILE A 15 -1.13 -17.38 -9.34
N ALA A 16 -0.84 -18.28 -8.40
CA ALA A 16 -1.56 -19.54 -8.29
C ALA A 16 -3.06 -19.33 -8.09
N ILE A 17 -3.47 -18.37 -7.25
CA ILE A 17 -4.87 -18.03 -7.02
C ILE A 17 -5.50 -17.38 -8.27
N HIS A 18 -4.77 -16.50 -8.94
CA HIS A 18 -5.20 -15.89 -10.19
C HIS A 18 -5.49 -16.95 -11.26
N GLU A 19 -4.51 -17.78 -11.56
CA GLU A 19 -4.66 -18.86 -12.54
C GLU A 19 -5.73 -19.87 -12.13
N TYR A 20 -5.85 -20.15 -10.82
CA TYR A 20 -6.90 -21.03 -10.31
C TYR A 20 -8.28 -20.45 -10.53
N GLY A 21 -8.44 -19.13 -10.48
CA GLY A 21 -9.70 -18.44 -10.83
C GLY A 21 -10.13 -18.79 -12.26
N HIS A 22 -9.26 -18.57 -13.23
CA HIS A 22 -9.51 -18.94 -14.64
C HIS A 22 -9.80 -20.42 -14.80
N TYR A 23 -8.95 -21.28 -14.22
CA TYR A 23 -9.11 -22.74 -14.28
C TYR A 23 -10.46 -23.18 -13.76
N LYS A 24 -10.85 -22.72 -12.59
CA LYS A 24 -12.09 -23.17 -11.95
C LYS A 24 -13.32 -22.77 -12.76
N VAL A 25 -13.36 -21.55 -13.25
CA VAL A 25 -14.48 -21.06 -14.06
C VAL A 25 -14.50 -21.72 -15.43
N ALA A 26 -13.33 -21.94 -16.09
CA ALA A 26 -13.26 -22.68 -17.34
C ALA A 26 -13.87 -24.09 -17.20
N VAL A 27 -13.48 -24.83 -16.16
CA VAL A 27 -14.04 -26.17 -15.89
C VAL A 27 -15.52 -26.13 -15.60
N LEU A 28 -16.00 -25.12 -14.84
CA LEU A 28 -17.45 -24.95 -14.56
C LEU A 28 -18.26 -24.62 -15.82
N CYS A 29 -17.65 -23.92 -16.78
CA CYS A 29 -18.26 -23.62 -18.08
C CYS A 29 -18.14 -24.79 -19.10
N GLY A 30 -17.59 -25.95 -18.69
CA GLY A 30 -17.44 -27.11 -19.56
C GLY A 30 -16.28 -27.05 -20.53
N ILE A 31 -15.32 -26.13 -20.32
CA ILE A 31 -14.16 -25.96 -21.17
C ILE A 31 -13.06 -26.96 -20.76
N LYS A 32 -12.48 -27.65 -21.72
CA LYS A 32 -11.38 -28.58 -21.49
C LYS A 32 -10.08 -27.85 -21.25
N VAL A 33 -9.57 -27.88 -20.01
CA VAL A 33 -8.27 -27.33 -19.65
C VAL A 33 -7.21 -28.43 -19.81
N LEU A 34 -6.24 -28.18 -20.67
CA LEU A 34 -5.16 -29.11 -20.99
C LEU A 34 -4.03 -29.01 -19.98
N LYS A 35 -3.65 -27.79 -19.60
CA LYS A 35 -2.54 -27.56 -18.68
C LYS A 35 -2.82 -26.38 -17.75
N PHE A 36 -2.38 -26.53 -16.50
CA PHE A 36 -2.32 -25.50 -15.48
C PHE A 36 -0.88 -25.39 -14.98
N SER A 37 -0.24 -24.25 -15.16
CA SER A 37 1.16 -24.07 -14.76
C SER A 37 1.33 -22.87 -13.85
N ILE A 38 2.00 -23.07 -12.72
CA ILE A 38 2.55 -21.99 -11.89
C ILE A 38 4.01 -21.85 -12.28
N GLY A 39 4.38 -20.70 -12.86
CA GLY A 39 5.70 -20.45 -13.42
C GLY A 39 5.82 -20.81 -14.90
N PHE A 40 6.84 -20.23 -15.52
CA PHE A 40 7.20 -20.46 -16.92
C PHE A 40 8.40 -21.40 -17.08
N GLY A 41 8.64 -21.83 -18.30
CA GLY A 41 9.80 -22.63 -18.67
C GLY A 41 9.58 -24.13 -18.53
N LYS A 42 10.70 -24.89 -18.41
CA LYS A 42 10.63 -26.34 -18.24
C LYS A 42 9.99 -26.70 -16.90
N PRO A 43 9.03 -27.65 -16.87
CA PRO A 43 8.42 -28.08 -15.62
C PRO A 43 9.45 -28.77 -14.73
N ILE A 44 9.58 -28.30 -13.47
CA ILE A 44 10.36 -28.96 -12.42
C ILE A 44 9.56 -30.15 -11.89
N PHE A 45 8.26 -29.97 -11.77
CA PHE A 45 7.33 -30.97 -11.28
C PHE A 45 6.03 -30.92 -12.08
N SER A 46 5.52 -32.07 -12.51
CA SER A 46 4.21 -32.18 -13.15
C SER A 46 3.46 -33.41 -12.68
N TRP A 47 2.14 -33.26 -12.55
CA TRP A 47 1.24 -34.34 -12.16
C TRP A 47 -0.10 -34.21 -12.85
N ARG A 48 -0.82 -35.32 -12.93
CA ARG A 48 -2.18 -35.38 -13.46
C ARG A 48 -3.08 -36.10 -12.47
N LEU A 49 -4.22 -35.49 -12.16
CA LEU A 49 -5.21 -36.15 -11.29
C LEU A 49 -5.94 -37.24 -12.09
N LYS A 50 -6.15 -38.42 -11.46
CA LYS A 50 -6.86 -39.53 -12.11
C LYS A 50 -8.24 -39.08 -12.59
N GLY A 51 -8.56 -39.37 -13.85
CA GLY A 51 -9.84 -39.03 -14.46
C GLY A 51 -10.01 -37.56 -14.86
N LYS A 52 -8.97 -36.71 -14.76
CA LYS A 52 -9.00 -35.32 -15.25
C LYS A 52 -8.06 -35.13 -16.43
N PRO A 53 -8.46 -34.35 -17.46
CA PRO A 53 -7.63 -34.10 -18.64
C PRO A 53 -6.45 -33.17 -18.33
N THR A 54 -6.55 -32.35 -17.26
CA THR A 54 -5.62 -31.27 -16.96
C THR A 54 -4.31 -31.81 -16.38
N GLU A 55 -3.18 -31.41 -16.97
CA GLU A 55 -1.86 -31.53 -16.39
C GLU A 55 -1.54 -30.32 -15.52
N PHE A 56 -1.20 -30.56 -14.26
CA PHE A 56 -0.70 -29.53 -13.36
C PHE A 56 0.81 -29.53 -13.36
N SER A 57 1.44 -28.36 -13.40
CA SER A 57 2.88 -28.24 -13.42
C SER A 57 3.39 -27.02 -12.65
N ILE A 58 4.63 -27.13 -12.16
CA ILE A 58 5.39 -26.03 -11.58
C ILE A 58 6.58 -25.78 -12.49
N GLY A 59 6.66 -24.61 -13.09
CA GLY A 59 7.73 -24.17 -13.96
C GLY A 59 8.96 -23.69 -13.20
N MET A 60 10.11 -23.69 -13.88
CA MET A 60 11.40 -23.31 -13.29
C MET A 60 11.48 -21.82 -12.95
N LEU A 61 10.75 -20.96 -13.65
CA LEU A 61 10.72 -19.52 -13.43
C LEU A 61 9.42 -19.13 -12.72
N PRO A 62 9.44 -18.81 -11.42
CA PRO A 62 8.23 -18.49 -10.64
C PRO A 62 7.72 -17.06 -10.91
N LEU A 63 7.87 -16.56 -12.13
CA LEU A 63 7.50 -15.21 -12.56
C LEU A 63 6.27 -15.26 -13.48
N GLY A 64 5.13 -15.73 -12.94
CA GLY A 64 3.89 -15.84 -13.71
C GLY A 64 3.29 -17.23 -13.66
N GLY A 65 2.22 -17.42 -14.43
CA GLY A 65 1.54 -18.70 -14.62
C GLY A 65 0.81 -18.68 -15.96
N TYR A 66 0.22 -19.78 -16.33
CA TYR A 66 -0.67 -19.85 -17.49
C TYR A 66 -1.59 -21.05 -17.42
N ILE A 67 -2.73 -20.88 -18.05
CA ILE A 67 -3.67 -21.97 -18.31
C ILE A 67 -3.73 -22.19 -19.80
N LYS A 68 -3.56 -23.43 -20.22
CA LYS A 68 -3.76 -23.85 -21.61
C LYS A 68 -5.13 -24.53 -21.71
N MET A 69 -6.05 -23.88 -22.39
CA MET A 69 -7.36 -24.41 -22.72
C MET A 69 -7.35 -25.03 -24.11
N LEU A 70 -8.32 -25.89 -24.41
CA LEU A 70 -8.55 -26.37 -25.74
C LEU A 70 -9.05 -25.20 -26.60
N ASP A 71 -8.37 -24.86 -27.71
CA ASP A 71 -8.72 -23.74 -28.60
C ASP A 71 -8.32 -24.08 -30.04
N GLU A 72 -9.28 -23.94 -30.98
CA GLU A 72 -9.08 -24.23 -32.40
C GLU A 72 -8.04 -23.29 -33.05
N ARG A 73 -7.80 -22.12 -32.47
CA ARG A 73 -6.82 -21.13 -32.97
C ARG A 73 -5.39 -21.53 -32.68
N GLU A 74 -5.16 -22.37 -31.66
CA GLU A 74 -3.83 -22.81 -31.25
C GLU A 74 -3.42 -24.15 -31.92
N ALA A 75 -4.39 -25.05 -32.07
CA ALA A 75 -4.16 -26.38 -32.67
C ALA A 75 -5.44 -26.97 -33.24
N PRO A 76 -5.38 -27.89 -34.22
CA PRO A 76 -6.54 -28.62 -34.70
C PRO A 76 -7.24 -29.38 -33.58
N VAL A 77 -8.55 -29.21 -33.46
CA VAL A 77 -9.40 -29.84 -32.45
C VAL A 77 -10.25 -30.91 -33.10
N ASP A 78 -10.36 -32.09 -32.47
CA ASP A 78 -11.24 -33.15 -32.93
C ASP A 78 -12.70 -32.63 -32.95
N ALA A 79 -13.45 -32.97 -33.99
CA ALA A 79 -14.82 -32.57 -34.18
C ALA A 79 -15.71 -33.00 -32.98
N ALA A 80 -15.40 -34.14 -32.34
CA ALA A 80 -16.10 -34.64 -31.14
C ALA A 80 -15.83 -33.75 -29.89
N GLU A 81 -14.68 -33.07 -29.82
CA GLU A 81 -14.27 -32.25 -28.69
C GLU A 81 -14.46 -30.73 -28.92
N ARG A 82 -14.91 -30.33 -30.11
CA ARG A 82 -15.07 -28.93 -30.49
C ARG A 82 -15.94 -28.16 -29.52
N HIS A 83 -16.97 -28.80 -28.98
CA HIS A 83 -17.88 -28.20 -28.00
C HIS A 83 -17.21 -27.90 -26.64
N LEU A 84 -16.00 -28.43 -26.38
CA LEU A 84 -15.19 -28.20 -25.18
C LEU A 84 -14.11 -27.12 -25.41
N ALA A 85 -13.98 -26.60 -26.64
CA ALA A 85 -12.99 -25.58 -26.97
C ALA A 85 -13.42 -24.21 -26.47
N PHE A 86 -12.47 -23.41 -25.99
CA PHE A 86 -12.70 -22.07 -25.41
C PHE A 86 -13.29 -21.10 -26.44
N ASN A 87 -12.73 -21.08 -27.65
CA ASN A 87 -13.16 -20.14 -28.69
C ASN A 87 -14.57 -20.41 -29.24
N THR A 88 -15.09 -21.62 -29.08
CA THR A 88 -16.45 -22.00 -29.53
C THR A 88 -17.51 -21.76 -28.47
N GLN A 89 -17.11 -21.38 -27.26
CA GLN A 89 -18.07 -21.12 -26.17
C GLN A 89 -18.83 -19.81 -26.36
N PRO A 90 -20.05 -19.73 -25.82
CA PRO A 90 -20.79 -18.47 -25.75
C PRO A 90 -19.96 -17.35 -25.14
N LEU A 91 -20.13 -16.12 -25.65
CA LEU A 91 -19.39 -14.94 -25.20
C LEU A 91 -19.38 -14.75 -23.69
N LYS A 92 -20.53 -14.98 -23.02
CA LYS A 92 -20.66 -14.88 -21.55
C LYS A 92 -19.73 -15.84 -20.79
N TYR A 93 -19.47 -17.05 -21.33
CA TYR A 93 -18.56 -17.99 -20.69
C TYR A 93 -17.10 -17.60 -20.92
N ARG A 94 -16.77 -17.14 -22.12
CA ARG A 94 -15.42 -16.61 -22.42
C ARG A 94 -15.10 -15.41 -21.53
N ALA A 95 -16.03 -14.47 -21.41
CA ALA A 95 -15.88 -13.31 -20.53
C ALA A 95 -15.77 -13.70 -19.04
N ALA A 96 -16.59 -14.64 -18.57
CA ALA A 96 -16.56 -15.13 -17.20
C ALA A 96 -15.21 -15.80 -16.87
N VAL A 97 -14.66 -16.61 -17.76
CA VAL A 97 -13.36 -17.26 -17.58
C VAL A 97 -12.25 -16.23 -17.47
N VAL A 98 -12.23 -15.23 -18.37
CA VAL A 98 -11.18 -14.21 -18.36
C VAL A 98 -11.30 -13.28 -17.12
N ALA A 99 -12.52 -12.92 -16.71
CA ALA A 99 -12.70 -12.11 -15.50
C ALA A 99 -12.36 -12.87 -14.21
N ALA A 100 -12.36 -14.21 -14.23
CA ALA A 100 -12.22 -15.02 -13.03
C ALA A 100 -10.86 -14.92 -12.34
N GLY A 101 -9.76 -14.71 -13.08
CA GLY A 101 -8.44 -14.51 -12.49
C GLY A 101 -8.37 -13.24 -11.63
N PRO A 102 -8.65 -12.07 -12.19
CA PRO A 102 -8.69 -10.83 -11.43
C PRO A 102 -9.66 -10.88 -10.24
N VAL A 103 -10.87 -11.45 -10.45
CA VAL A 103 -11.85 -11.60 -9.38
C VAL A 103 -11.34 -12.52 -8.27
N ALA A 104 -10.63 -13.61 -8.59
CA ALA A 104 -10.02 -14.49 -7.59
C ALA A 104 -9.01 -13.74 -6.71
N ASN A 105 -8.22 -12.84 -7.28
CA ASN A 105 -7.30 -12.00 -6.52
C ASN A 105 -8.05 -11.01 -5.60
N LEU A 106 -9.13 -10.38 -6.07
CA LEU A 106 -9.95 -9.51 -5.23
C LEU A 106 -10.63 -10.30 -4.09
N LEU A 107 -11.12 -11.52 -4.36
CA LEU A 107 -11.68 -12.40 -3.33
C LEU A 107 -10.63 -12.83 -2.31
N LEU A 108 -9.39 -13.12 -2.75
CA LEU A 108 -8.28 -13.39 -1.84
C LEU A 108 -7.99 -12.19 -0.95
N ALA A 109 -7.97 -10.98 -1.48
CA ALA A 109 -7.76 -9.77 -0.70
C ALA A 109 -8.86 -9.58 0.37
N ILE A 110 -10.13 -9.75 0.00
CA ILE A 110 -11.25 -9.72 0.93
C ILE A 110 -11.05 -10.74 2.05
N PHE A 111 -10.70 -11.98 1.69
CA PHE A 111 -10.45 -13.04 2.68
C PHE A 111 -9.31 -12.68 3.62
N LEU A 112 -8.18 -12.19 3.10
CA LEU A 112 -7.00 -11.84 3.92
C LEU A 112 -7.31 -10.67 4.86
N TYR A 113 -7.94 -9.59 4.37
CA TYR A 113 -8.35 -8.48 5.23
C TYR A 113 -9.35 -8.94 6.30
N SER A 114 -10.36 -9.73 5.92
CA SER A 114 -11.34 -10.25 6.89
C SER A 114 -10.69 -11.14 7.94
N ALA A 115 -9.80 -12.03 7.55
CA ALA A 115 -9.07 -12.90 8.48
C ALA A 115 -8.25 -12.10 9.50
N LEU A 116 -7.57 -11.04 9.03
CA LEU A 116 -6.81 -10.13 9.89
C LEU A 116 -7.74 -9.35 10.84
N ASN A 117 -8.88 -8.87 10.35
CA ASN A 117 -9.88 -8.20 11.16
C ASN A 117 -10.43 -9.09 12.26
N TRP A 118 -10.61 -10.39 12.00
CA TRP A 118 -11.08 -11.36 13.01
C TRP A 118 -10.02 -11.73 14.03
N THR A 119 -8.75 -11.82 13.62
CA THR A 119 -7.66 -12.14 14.56
C THR A 119 -7.28 -10.95 15.44
N GLY A 120 -7.54 -9.75 14.99
CA GLY A 120 -7.17 -8.49 15.63
C GLY A 120 -5.82 -7.98 15.14
N LEU A 121 -5.80 -6.68 14.80
CA LEU A 121 -4.61 -5.96 14.34
C LEU A 121 -4.08 -5.09 15.49
N GLN A 122 -2.77 -5.15 15.70
CA GLN A 122 -2.07 -4.19 16.57
C GLN A 122 -1.78 -2.94 15.73
N GLU A 123 -2.52 -1.89 15.96
CA GLU A 123 -2.39 -0.62 15.25
C GLU A 123 -2.07 0.51 16.23
N PRO A 124 -1.32 1.55 15.80
CA PRO A 124 -1.10 2.71 16.65
C PRO A 124 -2.41 3.36 17.05
N ALA A 125 -2.55 3.74 18.32
CA ALA A 125 -3.69 4.50 18.80
C ALA A 125 -3.80 5.84 18.04
N ALA A 126 -5.01 6.33 17.83
CA ALA A 126 -5.28 7.59 17.13
C ALA A 126 -4.94 8.84 17.98
N VAL A 127 -3.80 8.81 18.65
CA VAL A 127 -3.27 9.95 19.39
C VAL A 127 -2.41 10.78 18.44
N LEU A 128 -2.74 12.05 18.28
CA LEU A 128 -2.12 12.93 17.31
C LEU A 128 -0.74 13.42 17.79
N ALA A 129 0.27 13.35 16.93
CA ALA A 129 1.49 14.13 17.09
C ALA A 129 1.20 15.62 16.84
N SER A 130 2.13 16.48 17.23
CA SER A 130 2.05 17.92 16.96
C SER A 130 1.92 18.18 15.46
N PRO A 131 0.92 18.96 15.02
CA PRO A 131 0.72 19.23 13.62
C PRO A 131 1.90 20.03 13.04
N VAL A 132 2.12 19.87 11.75
CA VAL A 132 3.16 20.63 11.03
C VAL A 132 2.70 22.08 10.90
N ALA A 133 3.60 23.02 11.12
CA ALA A 133 3.30 24.45 10.99
C ALA A 133 2.77 24.82 9.59
N GLY A 134 1.72 25.64 9.53
CA GLY A 134 1.04 26.03 8.30
C GLY A 134 0.10 25.01 7.69
N SER A 135 0.02 23.81 8.28
CA SER A 135 -0.78 22.70 7.78
C SER A 135 -2.29 22.87 8.00
N VAL A 136 -3.09 22.01 7.34
CA VAL A 136 -4.54 21.92 7.54
C VAL A 136 -4.90 21.61 8.99
N ALA A 137 -4.16 20.69 9.62
CA ALA A 137 -4.40 20.27 10.99
C ALA A 137 -4.12 21.41 12.01
N GLU A 138 -3.03 22.17 11.81
CA GLU A 138 -2.73 23.34 12.65
C GLU A 138 -3.82 24.41 12.52
N LYS A 139 -4.24 24.72 11.26
CA LYS A 139 -5.33 25.68 11.00
C LYS A 139 -6.66 25.24 11.61
N ALA A 140 -6.92 23.95 11.71
CA ALA A 140 -8.08 23.38 12.41
C ALA A 140 -7.94 23.46 13.95
N GLY A 141 -6.82 23.98 14.47
CA GLY A 141 -6.53 24.13 15.88
C GLY A 141 -6.19 22.83 16.59
N LEU A 142 -5.83 21.76 15.86
CA LEU A 142 -5.36 20.52 16.46
C LEU A 142 -4.02 20.72 17.18
N ARG A 143 -3.81 19.92 18.20
CA ARG A 143 -2.59 19.95 19.04
C ARG A 143 -2.05 18.54 19.21
N GLY A 144 -0.81 18.41 19.63
CA GLY A 144 -0.24 17.12 20.01
C GLY A 144 -0.92 16.52 21.24
N MET A 145 -0.86 15.21 21.40
CA MET A 145 -1.44 14.41 22.50
C MET A 145 -2.97 14.34 22.50
N GLU A 146 -3.66 14.80 21.48
CA GLU A 146 -5.11 14.64 21.37
C GLU A 146 -5.46 13.26 20.81
N LEU A 147 -6.41 12.57 21.47
CA LEU A 147 -6.98 11.32 20.97
C LEU A 147 -8.19 11.64 20.08
N VAL A 148 -8.15 11.21 18.84
CA VAL A 148 -9.31 11.25 17.95
C VAL A 148 -10.26 10.12 18.31
N LYS A 149 -11.50 10.46 18.71
CA LYS A 149 -12.54 9.50 19.07
C LYS A 149 -13.43 9.16 17.89
N GLU A 150 -13.83 10.18 17.14
CA GLU A 150 -14.76 10.05 16.02
C GLU A 150 -14.30 10.92 14.85
N ALA A 151 -14.64 10.50 13.65
CA ALA A 151 -14.44 11.25 12.43
C ALA A 151 -15.62 11.04 11.47
N GLY A 152 -15.98 12.08 10.72
CA GLY A 152 -17.04 12.01 9.71
C GLY A 152 -16.86 13.08 8.66
N PHE A 153 -17.18 12.78 7.41
CA PHE A 153 -17.19 13.80 6.36
C PHE A 153 -18.35 14.77 6.58
N GLU A 154 -18.15 16.01 6.14
CA GLU A 154 -19.20 17.02 6.26
C GLU A 154 -20.49 16.55 5.59
N GLY A 155 -21.60 16.52 6.36
CA GLY A 155 -22.90 16.00 5.92
C GLY A 155 -23.11 14.50 6.16
N GLU A 156 -22.14 13.79 6.70
CA GLU A 156 -22.25 12.37 7.07
C GLU A 156 -22.23 12.17 8.60
N ALA A 157 -22.61 10.98 9.02
CA ALA A 157 -22.57 10.60 10.44
C ALA A 157 -21.12 10.53 10.94
N MET A 158 -20.94 10.87 12.22
CA MET A 158 -19.66 10.66 12.90
C MET A 158 -19.51 9.17 13.23
N GLU A 159 -18.36 8.61 12.93
CA GLU A 159 -18.03 7.21 13.19
C GLU A 159 -16.81 7.11 14.09
N GLN A 160 -16.76 6.09 14.93
CA GLN A 160 -15.64 5.85 15.83
C GLN A 160 -14.34 5.64 15.05
N VAL A 161 -13.30 6.34 15.45
CA VAL A 161 -11.93 6.12 14.95
C VAL A 161 -11.26 5.08 15.85
N ARG A 162 -10.90 3.94 15.28
CA ARG A 162 -10.37 2.79 16.03
C ARG A 162 -8.85 2.83 16.17
N SER A 163 -8.16 3.45 15.22
CA SER A 163 -6.69 3.52 15.19
C SER A 163 -6.20 4.74 14.40
N PHE A 164 -4.90 4.99 14.46
CA PHE A 164 -4.26 6.01 13.64
C PHE A 164 -4.29 5.67 12.14
N GLU A 165 -4.26 4.37 11.78
CA GLU A 165 -4.35 3.94 10.38
C GLU A 165 -5.76 4.16 9.81
N ASP A 166 -6.82 3.93 10.59
CA ASP A 166 -8.20 4.29 10.23
C ASP A 166 -8.33 5.81 10.01
N LEU A 167 -7.81 6.63 10.94
CA LEU A 167 -7.78 8.08 10.77
C LEU A 167 -7.02 8.50 9.50
N ARG A 168 -5.84 7.93 9.29
CA ARG A 168 -4.99 8.22 8.13
C ARG A 168 -5.69 7.94 6.80
N TRP A 169 -6.45 6.85 6.76
CA TRP A 169 -7.26 6.49 5.60
C TRP A 169 -8.33 7.55 5.31
N ARG A 170 -9.09 7.97 6.33
CA ARG A 170 -10.11 9.03 6.21
C ARG A 170 -9.52 10.37 5.78
N LEU A 171 -8.36 10.74 6.34
CA LEU A 171 -7.63 11.94 5.93
C LEU A 171 -7.26 11.89 4.44
N MET A 172 -6.77 10.76 3.97
CA MET A 172 -6.41 10.58 2.57
C MET A 172 -7.64 10.67 1.65
N GLN A 173 -8.74 10.02 2.01
CA GLN A 173 -10.00 10.13 1.25
C GLN A 173 -10.53 11.57 1.20
N GLY A 174 -10.54 12.26 2.34
CA GLY A 174 -10.97 13.66 2.41
C GLY A 174 -10.15 14.56 1.51
N ALA A 175 -8.83 14.48 1.61
CA ALA A 175 -7.92 15.30 0.83
C ALA A 175 -7.98 15.01 -0.68
N LEU A 176 -8.05 13.73 -1.08
CA LEU A 176 -8.13 13.34 -2.50
C LEU A 176 -9.46 13.71 -3.16
N ASN A 177 -10.54 13.76 -2.38
CA ASN A 177 -11.88 14.07 -2.89
C ASN A 177 -12.30 15.53 -2.63
N GLY A 178 -11.44 16.36 -1.99
CA GLY A 178 -11.76 17.74 -1.60
C GLY A 178 -12.91 17.82 -0.57
N ARG A 179 -13.11 16.76 0.24
CA ARG A 179 -14.19 16.68 1.22
C ARG A 179 -13.68 17.01 2.61
N ASN A 180 -14.32 17.98 3.26
CA ASN A 180 -13.97 18.36 4.62
C ASN A 180 -14.24 17.21 5.60
N LEU A 181 -13.34 17.04 6.58
CA LEU A 181 -13.41 16.01 7.60
C LEU A 181 -13.55 16.64 8.97
N ARG A 182 -14.62 16.30 9.70
CA ARG A 182 -14.82 16.68 11.09
C ARG A 182 -14.24 15.61 11.98
N LEU A 183 -13.52 16.02 13.01
CA LEU A 183 -12.94 15.16 14.04
C LEU A 183 -13.47 15.56 15.40
N THR A 184 -13.88 14.59 16.22
CA THR A 184 -14.08 14.79 17.66
C THR A 184 -12.83 14.33 18.39
N VAL A 185 -12.11 15.28 19.02
CA VAL A 185 -10.84 15.02 19.71
C VAL A 185 -10.99 15.20 21.22
N SER A 186 -10.20 14.44 21.99
CA SER A 186 -10.14 14.51 23.45
C SER A 186 -8.75 14.94 23.91
N ASN A 187 -8.67 15.99 24.73
CA ASN A 187 -7.40 16.55 25.23
C ASN A 187 -6.75 15.70 26.33
N ASN A 188 -7.47 14.74 26.90
CA ASN A 188 -6.95 13.88 27.96
C ASN A 188 -7.36 12.43 27.72
N PRO A 189 -6.57 11.68 26.96
CA PRO A 189 -6.91 10.28 26.61
C PRO A 189 -7.00 9.35 27.83
N SER A 190 -6.35 9.69 28.94
CA SER A 190 -6.28 8.89 30.17
C SER A 190 -7.04 9.48 31.36
N GLY A 191 -7.68 10.64 31.20
CA GLY A 191 -8.31 11.37 32.31
C GLY A 191 -9.71 10.89 32.64
N LEU A 192 -10.08 11.01 33.93
CA LEU A 192 -11.41 10.66 34.44
C LEU A 192 -12.55 11.53 33.88
N ASN A 193 -12.25 12.72 33.35
CA ASN A 193 -13.20 13.63 32.68
C ASN A 193 -12.56 14.19 31.38
N PRO A 194 -12.57 13.44 30.27
CA PRO A 194 -12.02 13.93 29.03
C PRO A 194 -12.90 15.02 28.42
N SER A 195 -12.39 16.24 28.31
CA SER A 195 -13.06 17.27 27.52
C SER A 195 -12.91 16.93 26.04
N THR A 196 -14.03 16.90 25.34
CA THR A 196 -14.04 16.69 23.88
C THR A 196 -14.34 18.02 23.19
N ARG A 197 -13.77 18.20 22.01
CA ARG A 197 -14.06 19.29 21.09
C ARG A 197 -14.06 18.80 19.67
N ASP A 198 -14.74 19.53 18.81
CA ASP A 198 -14.72 19.27 17.39
C ASP A 198 -13.65 20.12 16.70
N ALA A 199 -13.03 19.53 15.68
CA ALA A 199 -12.12 20.21 14.78
C ALA A 199 -12.52 19.88 13.32
N LEU A 200 -12.52 20.90 12.46
CA LEU A 200 -12.86 20.75 11.05
C LEU A 200 -11.60 20.89 10.19
N LEU A 201 -11.25 19.83 9.51
CA LEU A 201 -10.17 19.81 8.51
C LEU A 201 -10.75 20.21 7.15
N VAL A 202 -10.33 21.35 6.62
CA VAL A 202 -10.84 21.88 5.36
C VAL A 202 -9.94 21.43 4.21
N PHE A 203 -10.47 20.60 3.32
CA PHE A 203 -9.76 20.04 2.18
C PHE A 203 -10.24 20.59 0.83
N ARG A 204 -11.22 21.52 0.81
CA ARG A 204 -11.81 22.05 -0.43
C ARG A 204 -10.76 22.64 -1.37
N ASP A 205 -9.76 23.34 -0.82
CA ASP A 205 -8.68 23.99 -1.57
C ASP A 205 -7.35 23.24 -1.47
N PHE A 206 -7.39 21.99 -0.99
CA PHE A 206 -6.20 21.18 -0.80
C PHE A 206 -5.69 20.64 -2.15
N ASN A 207 -4.47 21.02 -2.52
CA ASN A 207 -3.84 20.49 -3.72
C ASN A 207 -3.32 19.06 -3.47
N ALA A 208 -4.05 18.07 -3.95
CA ALA A 208 -3.74 16.65 -3.82
C ALA A 208 -2.92 16.11 -5.00
N SER A 209 -2.14 16.96 -5.67
CA SER A 209 -1.40 16.57 -6.88
C SER A 209 -0.32 15.52 -6.65
N GLU A 210 0.14 15.36 -5.41
CA GLU A 210 1.16 14.38 -5.06
C GLU A 210 0.78 13.67 -3.76
N VAL A 211 0.47 12.37 -3.83
CA VAL A 211 0.31 11.51 -2.63
C VAL A 211 1.68 10.92 -2.30
N ASP A 212 2.56 11.75 -1.80
CA ASP A 212 3.91 11.40 -1.37
C ASP A 212 4.10 11.70 0.14
N ALA A 213 5.34 11.67 0.60
CA ALA A 213 5.68 12.04 1.97
C ALA A 213 5.29 13.50 2.31
N GLN A 214 5.18 14.38 1.31
CA GLN A 214 4.78 15.78 1.47
C GLN A 214 3.27 15.91 1.67
N PHE A 215 2.46 15.02 1.10
CA PHE A 215 1.00 15.00 1.24
C PHE A 215 0.57 15.00 2.72
N PHE A 216 1.06 14.04 3.51
CA PHE A 216 0.72 14.00 4.94
C PHE A 216 1.34 15.14 5.74
N ARG A 217 2.46 15.72 5.30
CA ARG A 217 3.01 16.95 5.89
C ARG A 217 2.11 18.16 5.64
N ASN A 218 1.54 18.27 4.46
CA ASN A 218 0.61 19.36 4.12
C ASN A 218 -0.71 19.23 4.91
N ILE A 219 -1.19 18.00 5.13
CA ILE A 219 -2.30 17.74 6.06
C ILE A 219 -1.89 18.10 7.49
N GLY A 220 -0.66 17.78 7.89
CA GLY A 220 -0.08 18.08 9.20
C GLY A 220 -0.10 16.93 10.19
N LEU A 221 -0.72 15.80 9.85
CA LEU A 221 -0.84 14.61 10.68
C LEU A 221 0.01 13.47 10.08
N VAL A 222 1.32 13.54 10.28
CA VAL A 222 2.30 12.65 9.64
C VAL A 222 2.43 11.31 10.34
N SER A 223 2.34 11.30 11.68
CA SER A 223 2.55 10.11 12.52
C SER A 223 1.68 10.16 13.77
N PRO A 224 1.45 9.00 14.42
CA PRO A 224 0.89 9.00 15.77
C PRO A 224 1.85 9.67 16.74
N TRP A 225 1.32 10.12 17.86
CA TRP A 225 2.12 10.68 18.95
C TRP A 225 3.12 9.66 19.48
N THR A 226 4.34 10.11 19.71
CA THR A 226 5.40 9.33 20.37
C THR A 226 6.12 10.24 21.36
N ALA A 227 6.51 9.71 22.51
CA ALA A 227 7.31 10.47 23.46
C ALA A 227 8.64 10.92 22.80
N PRO A 228 9.16 12.12 23.10
CA PRO A 228 10.39 12.66 22.50
C PRO A 228 11.64 12.01 23.12
N VAL A 229 11.76 10.69 23.00
CA VAL A 229 12.85 9.90 23.59
C VAL A 229 13.97 9.71 22.57
N ILE A 230 15.21 9.83 23.03
CA ILE A 230 16.39 9.46 22.24
C ILE A 230 16.51 7.93 22.28
N GLY A 231 16.50 7.32 21.11
CA GLY A 231 16.65 5.86 20.95
C GLY A 231 18.11 5.45 20.71
N THR A 232 18.33 4.59 19.70
CA THR A 232 19.67 4.10 19.34
C THR A 232 20.56 5.25 18.86
N ILE A 233 21.76 5.35 19.41
CA ILE A 233 22.74 6.37 19.08
C ILE A 233 23.87 5.74 18.28
N VAL A 234 24.28 6.37 17.19
CA VAL A 234 25.45 5.97 16.41
C VAL A 234 26.70 6.42 17.12
N ALA A 235 27.66 5.51 17.29
CA ALA A 235 28.95 5.82 17.88
C ALA A 235 29.64 6.93 17.09
N ASP A 236 30.35 7.83 17.82
CA ASP A 236 31.05 8.99 17.27
C ASP A 236 30.17 10.03 16.54
N GLY A 237 28.85 9.84 16.54
CA GLY A 237 27.87 10.81 16.02
C GLY A 237 27.70 12.04 16.93
N PRO A 238 27.01 13.09 16.43
CA PRO A 238 26.75 14.31 17.20
C PRO A 238 26.05 14.05 18.54
N ALA A 239 25.09 13.12 18.59
CA ALA A 239 24.38 12.76 19.83
C ALA A 239 25.33 12.12 20.86
N ALA A 240 26.19 11.19 20.42
CA ALA A 240 27.17 10.55 21.28
C ALA A 240 28.19 11.57 21.83
N LYS A 241 28.69 12.46 20.99
CA LYS A 241 29.65 13.53 21.37
C LYS A 241 29.07 14.53 22.36
N ALA A 242 27.76 14.78 22.26
CA ALA A 242 27.01 15.62 23.19
C ALA A 242 26.71 14.95 24.53
N GLY A 243 26.99 13.66 24.68
CA GLY A 243 26.69 12.90 25.87
C GLY A 243 25.21 12.50 26.04
N LEU A 244 24.41 12.55 24.93
CA LEU A 244 23.07 11.99 24.90
C LEU A 244 23.13 10.47 25.11
N GLN A 245 22.13 9.91 25.75
CA GLN A 245 21.99 8.47 26.00
C GLN A 245 20.63 7.96 25.50
N SER A 246 20.60 6.69 25.16
CA SER A 246 19.32 6.03 24.87
C SER A 246 18.43 6.05 26.10
N GLY A 247 17.16 6.48 25.92
CA GLY A 247 16.21 6.66 26.98
C GLY A 247 16.10 8.12 27.50
N ASP A 248 16.98 9.04 27.07
CA ASP A 248 16.82 10.45 27.40
C ASP A 248 15.53 11.01 26.81
N VAL A 249 14.70 11.67 27.63
CA VAL A 249 13.48 12.36 27.21
C VAL A 249 13.79 13.84 26.99
N VAL A 250 13.72 14.31 25.75
CA VAL A 250 14.05 15.70 25.41
C VAL A 250 12.85 16.59 25.80
N GLN A 251 13.06 17.51 26.72
CA GLN A 251 12.04 18.45 27.16
C GLN A 251 12.12 19.80 26.44
N ARG A 252 13.32 20.23 26.09
CA ARG A 252 13.54 21.52 25.44
C ARG A 252 14.77 21.49 24.52
N VAL A 253 14.69 22.19 23.39
CA VAL A 253 15.80 22.45 22.48
C VAL A 253 15.91 23.96 22.30
N GLY A 254 16.97 24.57 22.83
CA GLY A 254 17.08 26.03 22.92
C GLY A 254 15.90 26.65 23.67
N GLN A 255 15.12 27.48 22.99
CA GLN A 255 13.90 28.10 23.55
C GLN A 255 12.62 27.27 23.28
N THR A 256 12.68 26.22 22.47
CA THR A 256 11.51 25.45 22.05
C THR A 256 11.22 24.33 23.01
N LEU A 257 10.03 24.34 23.62
CA LEU A 257 9.51 23.22 24.40
C LEU A 257 9.15 22.07 23.44
N ILE A 258 9.56 20.86 23.76
CA ILE A 258 9.34 19.67 22.94
C ILE A 258 8.22 18.83 23.58
N VAL A 259 7.15 18.58 22.84
CA VAL A 259 5.99 17.81 23.31
C VAL A 259 5.92 16.40 22.74
N ASP A 260 6.60 16.14 21.62
CA ASP A 260 6.61 14.81 20.99
C ASP A 260 7.84 14.59 20.08
N GLY A 261 8.02 13.32 19.70
CA GLY A 261 9.13 12.92 18.85
C GLY A 261 9.07 13.49 17.43
N GLN A 262 7.87 13.83 16.91
CA GLN A 262 7.74 14.47 15.61
C GLN A 262 8.24 15.91 15.63
N GLN A 263 7.81 16.67 16.62
CA GLN A 263 8.30 18.04 16.80
C GLN A 263 9.81 18.05 17.01
N LEU A 264 10.34 17.13 17.82
CA LEU A 264 11.80 17.02 18.00
C LEU A 264 12.53 16.77 16.67
N ARG A 265 12.03 15.84 15.84
CA ARG A 265 12.61 15.62 14.51
C ARG A 265 12.53 16.85 13.61
N GLN A 266 11.45 17.64 13.68
CA GLN A 266 11.29 18.87 12.91
C GLN A 266 12.29 19.94 13.38
N VAL A 267 12.43 20.16 14.70
CA VAL A 267 13.37 21.12 15.27
C VAL A 267 14.83 20.75 14.90
N ILE A 268 15.18 19.46 14.98
CA ILE A 268 16.50 19.00 14.55
C ILE A 268 16.73 19.33 13.06
N ARG A 269 15.79 18.97 12.18
CA ARG A 269 15.93 19.20 10.74
C ARG A 269 16.02 20.69 10.39
N ALA A 270 15.22 21.53 11.04
CA ALA A 270 15.17 22.97 10.82
C ALA A 270 16.50 23.67 11.20
N SER A 271 17.24 23.13 12.17
CA SER A 271 18.54 23.66 12.54
C SER A 271 19.61 23.52 11.44
N GLY A 272 19.34 22.76 10.37
CA GLY A 272 20.20 22.69 9.18
C GLY A 272 20.18 23.93 8.29
N ASN A 273 19.19 24.81 8.44
CA ASN A 273 19.08 26.05 7.69
C ASN A 273 19.93 27.21 8.27
N THR A 274 20.47 27.02 9.46
CA THR A 274 21.37 27.95 10.14
C THR A 274 22.77 27.33 10.22
N THR A 275 23.79 28.15 10.41
CA THR A 275 25.15 27.65 10.68
C THR A 275 25.12 26.66 11.83
N ALA A 276 25.80 25.50 11.69
CA ALA A 276 25.84 24.47 12.72
C ALA A 276 26.34 25.06 14.05
N ALA A 277 25.45 25.53 14.90
CA ALA A 277 25.76 26.07 16.23
C ALA A 277 25.32 25.03 17.28
N ALA A 278 26.11 24.94 18.33
CA ALA A 278 25.73 24.15 19.49
C ALA A 278 24.45 24.73 20.12
N GLN A 279 23.47 23.87 20.37
CA GLN A 279 22.22 24.22 21.02
C GLN A 279 22.13 23.55 22.37
N THR A 280 21.63 24.27 23.37
CA THR A 280 21.41 23.69 24.69
C THR A 280 20.14 22.86 24.65
N TRP A 281 20.28 21.57 24.94
CA TRP A 281 19.17 20.63 25.06
C TRP A 281 18.94 20.30 26.53
N GLN A 282 17.72 20.46 26.99
CA GLN A 282 17.31 20.00 28.32
C GLN A 282 16.69 18.61 28.17
N VAL A 283 17.30 17.63 28.81
CA VAL A 283 16.85 16.24 28.78
C VAL A 283 16.57 15.74 30.19
N ASP A 284 15.55 14.91 30.30
CA ASP A 284 15.27 14.13 31.52
C ASP A 284 15.90 12.75 31.37
N ARG A 285 16.83 12.44 32.25
CA ARG A 285 17.52 11.15 32.38
C ARG A 285 17.27 10.58 33.76
N GLY A 286 16.28 9.66 33.83
CA GLY A 286 15.92 9.02 35.10
C GLY A 286 15.52 10.01 36.19
N ASN A 287 14.61 10.94 35.88
CA ASN A 287 14.08 12.02 36.71
C ASN A 287 15.15 13.10 37.10
N LYS A 288 16.26 13.16 36.36
CA LYS A 288 17.26 14.22 36.49
C LYS A 288 17.28 15.07 35.25
N LEU A 289 17.07 16.36 35.38
CA LEU A 289 17.21 17.32 34.30
C LEU A 289 18.69 17.62 34.07
N LEU A 290 19.12 17.46 32.82
CA LEU A 290 20.50 17.71 32.36
C LEU A 290 20.46 18.66 31.17
N ASP A 291 21.36 19.67 31.19
CA ASP A 291 21.53 20.53 30.04
C ASP A 291 22.79 20.07 29.26
N LEU A 292 22.58 19.67 28.01
CA LEU A 292 23.62 19.16 27.13
C LEU A 292 23.78 20.08 25.93
N GLN A 293 25.05 20.27 25.49
CA GLN A 293 25.38 21.04 24.29
C GLN A 293 25.39 20.09 23.09
N VAL A 294 24.34 20.14 22.25
CA VAL A 294 24.21 19.30 21.07
C VAL A 294 24.52 20.13 19.83
N MET A 295 25.47 19.66 19.03
CA MET A 295 25.84 20.27 17.75
C MET A 295 25.48 19.30 16.62
N PRO A 296 24.32 19.45 15.97
CA PRO A 296 23.94 18.60 14.85
C PRO A 296 24.90 18.77 13.66
N ARG A 297 25.13 17.69 12.90
CA ARG A 297 25.84 17.80 11.64
C ARG A 297 24.88 18.14 10.50
N ILE A 298 25.32 18.98 9.57
CA ILE A 298 24.56 19.32 8.39
C ILE A 298 24.86 18.31 7.28
N VAL A 299 23.79 17.80 6.67
CA VAL A 299 23.85 16.88 5.53
C VAL A 299 23.01 17.47 4.40
N ASN A 300 23.56 17.49 3.20
CA ASN A 300 22.83 17.94 2.03
C ASN A 300 22.00 16.79 1.45
N GLU A 301 20.69 16.89 1.53
CA GLU A 301 19.73 15.97 0.90
C GLU A 301 19.19 16.65 -0.38
N GLY A 302 19.89 16.45 -1.50
CA GLY A 302 19.59 17.12 -2.76
C GLY A 302 19.82 18.64 -2.68
N LYS A 303 18.74 19.43 -2.84
CA LYS A 303 18.78 20.90 -2.77
C LYS A 303 18.54 21.47 -1.37
N ILE A 304 18.34 20.62 -0.37
CA ILE A 304 17.98 21.05 0.99
C ILE A 304 19.08 20.57 1.95
N SER A 305 19.56 21.49 2.80
CA SER A 305 20.44 21.15 3.91
C SER A 305 19.60 20.79 5.12
N VAL A 306 19.84 19.61 5.69
CA VAL A 306 19.14 19.13 6.90
C VAL A 306 20.15 18.82 7.99
N ALA A 307 19.79 19.11 9.23
CA ALA A 307 20.61 18.72 10.38
C ALA A 307 20.26 17.30 10.84
N LYS A 308 21.28 16.55 11.28
CA LYS A 308 21.16 15.21 11.86
C LYS A 308 21.97 15.10 13.13
N ILE A 309 21.47 14.36 14.10
CA ILE A 309 22.17 14.06 15.34
C ILE A 309 22.73 12.63 15.40
N ASP A 310 22.45 11.81 14.37
CA ASP A 310 22.83 10.40 14.28
C ASP A 310 22.33 9.57 15.48
N ALA A 311 21.07 9.81 15.83
CA ALA A 311 20.31 9.01 16.78
C ALA A 311 18.88 8.83 16.28
N SER A 312 18.25 7.72 16.65
CA SER A 312 16.82 7.56 16.46
C SER A 312 16.06 8.43 17.47
N VAL A 313 14.92 8.98 17.05
CA VAL A 313 14.10 9.90 17.86
C VAL A 313 12.67 9.42 17.90
N GLY A 314 12.10 9.32 19.09
CA GLY A 314 10.73 8.90 19.37
C GLY A 314 10.67 7.49 19.93
N ALA A 315 9.83 7.31 20.96
CA ALA A 315 9.44 6.00 21.46
C ALA A 315 8.46 5.32 20.48
N PRO A 316 8.25 4.01 20.57
CA PRO A 316 7.11 3.38 19.89
C PRO A 316 5.79 4.04 20.34
N PRO A 317 4.81 4.23 19.41
CA PRO A 317 3.50 4.73 19.78
C PRO A 317 2.76 3.74 20.68
N ALA A 318 1.73 4.21 21.39
CA ALA A 318 0.80 3.30 22.05
C ALA A 318 0.04 2.50 20.99
N PHE A 319 -0.10 1.18 21.20
CA PHE A 319 -0.83 0.30 20.31
C PHE A 319 -2.19 -0.06 20.88
N VAL A 320 -3.17 -0.20 20.02
CA VAL A 320 -4.52 -0.72 20.31
C VAL A 320 -4.77 -1.96 19.47
N THR A 321 -5.50 -2.92 20.03
CA THR A 321 -5.94 -4.09 19.28
C THR A 321 -7.28 -3.77 18.62
N VAL A 322 -7.28 -3.61 17.31
CA VAL A 322 -8.49 -3.41 16.52
C VAL A 322 -9.01 -4.78 16.08
N ARG A 323 -10.16 -5.19 16.62
CA ARG A 323 -10.80 -6.47 16.31
C ARG A 323 -12.25 -6.25 15.93
N TYR A 324 -12.70 -6.97 14.92
CA TYR A 324 -14.06 -6.89 14.40
C TYR A 324 -14.81 -8.20 14.65
N GLY A 325 -16.15 -8.11 14.77
CA GLY A 325 -17.03 -9.27 14.72
C GLY A 325 -16.99 -9.98 13.36
N VAL A 326 -17.57 -11.18 13.26
CA VAL A 326 -17.47 -11.98 12.02
C VAL A 326 -18.04 -11.26 10.81
N LEU A 327 -19.27 -10.76 10.90
CA LEU A 327 -19.93 -10.05 9.79
C LEU A 327 -19.30 -8.67 9.54
N GLU A 328 -19.00 -7.96 10.61
CA GLU A 328 -18.34 -6.65 10.53
C GLU A 328 -16.95 -6.75 9.91
N GLY A 329 -16.15 -7.74 10.31
CA GLY A 329 -14.81 -7.96 9.73
C GLY A 329 -14.84 -8.37 8.26
N LEU A 330 -15.90 -9.09 7.82
CA LEU A 330 -16.11 -9.38 6.42
C LEU A 330 -16.52 -8.11 5.65
N SER A 331 -17.47 -7.34 6.18
CA SER A 331 -17.90 -6.07 5.58
C SER A 331 -16.73 -5.10 5.43
N GLU A 332 -15.90 -4.98 6.47
CA GLU A 332 -14.70 -4.15 6.45
C GLU A 332 -13.66 -4.65 5.42
N GLY A 333 -13.48 -5.98 5.31
CA GLY A 333 -12.62 -6.58 4.28
C GLY A 333 -13.07 -6.26 2.86
N VAL A 334 -14.38 -6.29 2.61
CA VAL A 334 -14.99 -5.90 1.32
C VAL A 334 -14.79 -4.40 1.07
N SER A 335 -15.11 -3.56 2.06
CA SER A 335 -14.98 -2.09 1.98
C SER A 335 -13.53 -1.70 1.67
N ARG A 336 -12.57 -2.22 2.42
CA ARG A 336 -11.14 -1.95 2.25
C ARG A 336 -10.61 -2.40 0.88
N THR A 337 -11.09 -3.55 0.39
CA THR A 337 -10.74 -4.04 -0.95
C THR A 337 -11.31 -3.12 -2.03
N TRP A 338 -12.56 -2.71 -1.90
CA TRP A 338 -13.22 -1.78 -2.83
C TRP A 338 -12.52 -0.42 -2.86
N GLU A 339 -12.32 0.18 -1.71
CA GLU A 339 -11.67 1.49 -1.56
C GLU A 339 -10.24 1.49 -2.09
N SER A 340 -9.47 0.44 -1.78
CA SER A 340 -8.11 0.26 -2.31
C SER A 340 -8.13 0.10 -3.83
N SER A 341 -9.12 -0.60 -4.38
CA SER A 341 -9.31 -0.76 -5.83
C SER A 341 -9.61 0.57 -6.51
N VAL A 342 -10.55 1.33 -5.96
CA VAL A 342 -10.92 2.67 -6.45
C VAL A 342 -9.74 3.63 -6.35
N LEU A 343 -9.00 3.60 -5.24
CA LEU A 343 -7.79 4.41 -5.05
C LEU A 343 -6.73 4.07 -6.11
N THR A 344 -6.46 2.78 -6.34
CA THR A 344 -5.51 2.33 -7.37
C THR A 344 -5.90 2.88 -8.75
N LEU A 345 -7.18 2.77 -9.13
CA LEU A 345 -7.68 3.30 -10.41
C LEU A 345 -7.55 4.83 -10.49
N LYS A 346 -7.90 5.56 -9.42
CA LYS A 346 -7.75 7.03 -9.36
C LYS A 346 -6.30 7.46 -9.49
N MET A 347 -5.39 6.80 -8.78
CA MET A 347 -3.96 7.10 -8.85
C MET A 347 -3.41 6.85 -10.26
N MET A 348 -3.80 5.75 -10.90
CA MET A 348 -3.41 5.48 -12.28
C MET A 348 -3.98 6.52 -13.26
N GLY A 349 -5.25 6.89 -13.11
CA GLY A 349 -5.86 7.95 -13.91
C GLY A 349 -5.10 9.27 -13.76
N LYS A 350 -4.77 9.67 -12.53
CA LYS A 350 -3.98 10.88 -12.25
C LYS A 350 -2.54 10.80 -12.80
N MET A 351 -1.92 9.63 -12.80
CA MET A 351 -0.62 9.41 -13.45
C MET A 351 -0.69 9.60 -14.96
N LEU A 352 -1.76 9.12 -15.61
CA LEU A 352 -1.95 9.24 -17.06
C LEU A 352 -2.13 10.71 -17.50
N ILE A 353 -2.81 11.54 -16.70
CA ILE A 353 -2.99 12.97 -16.98
C ILE A 353 -1.86 13.85 -16.45
N GLY A 354 -0.81 13.24 -15.85
CA GLY A 354 0.38 13.96 -15.36
C GLY A 354 0.19 14.69 -14.02
N GLU A 355 -0.93 14.49 -13.33
CA GLU A 355 -1.16 15.06 -11.99
C GLU A 355 -0.37 14.36 -10.90
N VAL A 356 0.01 13.11 -11.11
CA VAL A 356 0.83 12.31 -10.19
C VAL A 356 2.11 11.86 -10.87
N SER A 357 3.22 12.00 -10.19
CA SER A 357 4.54 11.65 -10.72
C SER A 357 4.69 10.16 -10.99
N LEU A 358 5.22 9.78 -12.15
CA LEU A 358 5.60 8.40 -12.48
C LEU A 358 6.70 7.84 -11.55
N LYS A 359 7.39 8.69 -10.77
CA LYS A 359 8.34 8.27 -9.74
C LYS A 359 7.68 7.46 -8.63
N ASN A 360 6.35 7.54 -8.49
CA ASN A 360 5.59 6.73 -7.53
C ASN A 360 5.33 5.30 -8.01
N LEU A 361 5.67 4.98 -9.26
CA LEU A 361 5.55 3.63 -9.78
C LEU A 361 6.62 2.73 -9.16
N SER A 362 6.18 1.72 -8.42
CA SER A 362 7.05 0.71 -7.80
C SER A 362 7.28 -0.44 -8.78
N GLY A 363 8.52 -0.86 -8.91
CA GLY A 363 8.90 -2.00 -9.72
C GLY A 363 9.11 -3.28 -8.89
N PRO A 364 9.58 -4.36 -9.52
CA PRO A 364 9.74 -5.66 -8.87
C PRO A 364 10.70 -5.65 -7.68
N LEU A 365 11.75 -4.82 -7.70
CA LEU A 365 12.73 -4.73 -6.63
C LEU A 365 12.12 -4.09 -5.37
N THR A 366 11.34 -3.02 -5.55
CA THR A 366 10.61 -2.39 -4.44
C THR A 366 9.58 -3.36 -3.84
N ILE A 367 8.85 -4.12 -4.66
CA ILE A 367 7.89 -5.14 -4.19
C ILE A 367 8.62 -6.23 -3.39
N ALA A 368 9.79 -6.69 -3.87
CA ALA A 368 10.60 -7.67 -3.17
C ALA A 368 11.12 -7.14 -1.82
N ASP A 369 11.57 -5.90 -1.76
CA ASP A 369 12.02 -5.25 -0.53
C ASP A 369 10.87 -5.16 0.50
N TYR A 370 9.68 -4.73 0.07
CA TYR A 370 8.49 -4.71 0.94
C TYR A 370 8.05 -6.10 1.39
N ALA A 371 8.14 -7.12 0.54
CA ALA A 371 7.88 -8.51 0.93
C ALA A 371 8.81 -8.96 2.07
N GLY A 372 10.12 -8.68 1.92
CA GLY A 372 11.12 -9.00 2.93
C GLY A 372 10.92 -8.24 4.23
N LYS A 373 10.68 -6.93 4.16
CA LYS A 373 10.42 -6.08 5.32
C LYS A 373 9.15 -6.51 6.06
N SER A 374 8.06 -6.75 5.33
CA SER A 374 6.81 -7.21 5.93
C SER A 374 6.96 -8.56 6.61
N ALA A 375 7.69 -9.50 6.00
CA ALA A 375 7.97 -10.80 6.60
C ALA A 375 8.85 -10.70 7.84
N SER A 376 9.80 -9.74 7.88
CA SER A 376 10.66 -9.52 9.07
C SER A 376 9.89 -8.90 10.25
N ILE A 377 8.84 -8.12 9.99
CA ILE A 377 7.95 -7.56 11.01
C ILE A 377 7.07 -8.65 11.61
N GLY A 378 6.60 -9.61 10.79
CA GLY A 378 5.80 -10.73 11.24
C GLY A 378 4.67 -11.11 10.28
N LEU A 379 3.98 -12.19 10.61
CA LEU A 379 2.94 -12.79 9.76
C LEU A 379 1.81 -11.80 9.42
N THR A 380 1.36 -11.02 10.39
CA THR A 380 0.29 -10.01 10.20
C THR A 380 0.65 -8.98 9.14
N ALA A 381 1.86 -8.40 9.23
CA ALA A 381 2.35 -7.43 8.25
C ALA A 381 2.51 -8.06 6.86
N TYR A 382 2.96 -9.31 6.81
CA TYR A 382 3.11 -10.04 5.56
C TYR A 382 1.76 -10.33 4.89
N LEU A 383 0.72 -10.72 5.67
CA LEU A 383 -0.63 -10.96 5.15
C LEU A 383 -1.28 -9.65 4.67
N LEU A 384 -1.07 -8.52 5.38
CA LEU A 384 -1.49 -7.19 4.91
C LEU A 384 -0.84 -6.82 3.58
N PHE A 385 0.45 -7.06 3.45
CA PHE A 385 1.19 -6.87 2.20
C PHE A 385 0.61 -7.74 1.07
N LEU A 386 0.37 -9.03 1.32
CA LEU A 386 -0.26 -9.94 0.36
C LEU A 386 -1.64 -9.46 -0.09
N ALA A 387 -2.48 -8.98 0.85
CA ALA A 387 -3.79 -8.44 0.53
C ALA A 387 -3.69 -7.22 -0.39
N ALA A 388 -2.79 -6.27 -0.07
CA ALA A 388 -2.57 -5.07 -0.88
C ALA A 388 -2.08 -5.39 -2.30
N ILE A 389 -1.11 -6.30 -2.44
CA ILE A 389 -0.62 -6.73 -3.77
C ILE A 389 -1.70 -7.50 -4.52
N SER A 390 -2.52 -8.32 -3.82
CA SER A 390 -3.64 -9.04 -4.43
C SER A 390 -4.68 -8.08 -5.03
N VAL A 391 -5.03 -6.99 -4.33
CA VAL A 391 -5.88 -5.92 -4.88
C VAL A 391 -5.23 -5.31 -6.12
N SER A 392 -3.96 -4.94 -6.02
CA SER A 392 -3.24 -4.31 -7.14
C SER A 392 -3.23 -5.19 -8.37
N LEU A 393 -2.90 -6.49 -8.22
CA LEU A 393 -2.92 -7.45 -9.34
C LEU A 393 -4.32 -7.63 -9.92
N GLY A 394 -5.36 -7.75 -9.08
CA GLY A 394 -6.75 -7.86 -9.53
C GLY A 394 -7.18 -6.64 -10.35
N VAL A 395 -6.90 -5.43 -9.84
CA VAL A 395 -7.26 -4.17 -10.51
C VAL A 395 -6.46 -3.96 -11.79
N LEU A 396 -5.14 -4.16 -11.73
CA LEU A 396 -4.27 -3.98 -12.90
C LEU A 396 -4.66 -4.92 -14.05
N ASN A 397 -4.97 -6.18 -13.74
CA ASN A 397 -5.40 -7.14 -14.76
C ASN A 397 -6.78 -6.84 -15.34
N LEU A 398 -7.63 -6.05 -14.66
CA LEU A 398 -8.90 -5.57 -15.21
C LEU A 398 -8.79 -4.32 -16.09
N LEU A 399 -7.59 -3.71 -16.18
CA LEU A 399 -7.40 -2.56 -17.06
C LEU A 399 -7.54 -2.95 -18.54
N PRO A 400 -8.08 -2.07 -19.38
CA PRO A 400 -8.26 -2.33 -20.81
C PRO A 400 -6.92 -2.26 -21.58
N LEU A 401 -5.93 -2.98 -21.08
CA LEU A 401 -4.60 -3.12 -21.75
C LEU A 401 -4.54 -4.45 -22.48
N PRO A 402 -4.20 -4.44 -23.78
CA PRO A 402 -4.33 -5.61 -24.68
C PRO A 402 -3.58 -6.89 -24.24
N VAL A 403 -2.65 -6.79 -23.32
CA VAL A 403 -1.83 -7.91 -22.81
C VAL A 403 -2.40 -8.52 -21.54
N LEU A 404 -3.33 -7.81 -20.87
CA LEU A 404 -3.95 -8.19 -19.61
C LEU A 404 -5.36 -8.74 -19.87
N ASP A 405 -5.93 -9.39 -18.86
CA ASP A 405 -7.29 -9.95 -18.93
C ASP A 405 -8.34 -8.89 -19.32
N GLY A 406 -8.21 -7.67 -18.79
CA GLY A 406 -9.07 -6.54 -19.11
C GLY A 406 -9.06 -6.17 -20.60
N GLY A 407 -7.94 -6.37 -21.30
CA GLY A 407 -7.86 -6.22 -22.75
C GLY A 407 -8.74 -7.23 -23.47
N HIS A 408 -8.72 -8.51 -23.07
CA HIS A 408 -9.60 -9.53 -23.62
C HIS A 408 -11.07 -9.23 -23.30
N LEU A 409 -11.39 -8.75 -22.09
CA LEU A 409 -12.74 -8.31 -21.72
C LEU A 409 -13.21 -7.15 -22.59
N MET A 410 -12.32 -6.21 -22.94
CA MET A 410 -12.62 -5.13 -23.88
C MET A 410 -12.98 -5.67 -25.28
N TYR A 411 -12.29 -6.68 -25.79
CA TYR A 411 -12.64 -7.32 -27.06
C TYR A 411 -14.00 -8.00 -26.99
N TYR A 412 -14.31 -8.66 -25.87
CA TYR A 412 -15.62 -9.28 -25.67
C TYR A 412 -16.74 -8.25 -25.51
N LEU A 413 -16.48 -7.11 -24.90
CA LEU A 413 -17.44 -6.01 -24.84
C LEU A 413 -17.72 -5.45 -26.25
N TRP A 414 -16.69 -5.29 -27.08
CA TRP A 414 -16.85 -4.91 -28.48
C TRP A 414 -17.71 -5.92 -29.24
N GLU A 415 -17.44 -7.22 -29.10
CA GLU A 415 -18.20 -8.29 -29.72
C GLU A 415 -19.68 -8.28 -29.25
N ALA A 416 -19.92 -8.02 -27.95
CA ALA A 416 -21.27 -7.92 -27.39
C ALA A 416 -22.08 -6.74 -27.97
N VAL A 417 -21.43 -5.58 -28.18
CA VAL A 417 -22.11 -4.36 -28.67
C VAL A 417 -22.29 -4.37 -30.20
N THR A 418 -21.30 -4.86 -30.94
CA THR A 418 -21.30 -4.79 -32.40
C THR A 418 -21.78 -6.05 -33.10
N GLY A 419 -21.85 -7.17 -32.35
CA GLY A 419 -22.13 -8.50 -32.93
C GLY A 419 -21.00 -9.07 -33.77
N LYS A 420 -19.83 -8.40 -33.84
CA LYS A 420 -18.68 -8.81 -34.66
C LYS A 420 -17.42 -8.96 -33.80
N THR A 421 -16.70 -10.05 -34.04
CA THR A 421 -15.39 -10.26 -33.41
C THR A 421 -14.37 -9.23 -33.93
N VAL A 422 -13.43 -8.83 -33.08
CA VAL A 422 -12.27 -8.03 -33.49
C VAL A 422 -11.45 -8.86 -34.44
N SER A 423 -11.00 -8.27 -35.56
CA SER A 423 -10.16 -8.99 -36.54
C SER A 423 -8.79 -9.33 -35.94
N ASP A 424 -8.22 -10.46 -36.37
CA ASP A 424 -6.92 -10.94 -35.89
C ASP A 424 -5.81 -9.91 -36.10
N ALA A 425 -5.80 -9.19 -37.23
CA ALA A 425 -4.84 -8.15 -37.53
C ALA A 425 -4.93 -6.95 -36.52
N TRP A 426 -6.14 -6.55 -36.17
CA TRP A 426 -6.36 -5.51 -35.14
C TRP A 426 -5.93 -5.99 -33.76
N MET A 427 -6.27 -7.22 -33.41
CA MET A 427 -5.92 -7.82 -32.13
C MET A 427 -4.40 -7.93 -31.97
N GLU A 428 -3.69 -8.39 -33.02
CA GLU A 428 -2.23 -8.47 -33.04
C GLU A 428 -1.58 -7.08 -32.92
N GLY A 429 -2.10 -6.08 -33.65
CA GLY A 429 -1.61 -4.70 -33.56
C GLY A 429 -1.77 -4.10 -32.18
N LEU A 430 -2.94 -4.29 -31.56
CA LEU A 430 -3.21 -3.82 -30.19
C LEU A 430 -2.33 -4.55 -29.16
N GLN A 431 -2.11 -5.86 -29.30
CA GLN A 431 -1.22 -6.63 -28.42
C GLN A 431 0.22 -6.14 -28.51
N ARG A 432 0.75 -5.91 -29.74
CA ARG A 432 2.11 -5.34 -29.93
C ARG A 432 2.23 -3.97 -29.25
N GLY A 433 1.23 -3.10 -29.42
CA GLY A 433 1.17 -1.80 -28.75
C GLY A 433 1.12 -1.94 -27.21
N GLY A 434 0.31 -2.85 -26.71
CA GLY A 434 0.20 -3.13 -25.27
C GLY A 434 1.51 -3.63 -24.67
N VAL A 435 2.21 -4.54 -25.35
CA VAL A 435 3.54 -5.02 -24.94
C VAL A 435 4.54 -3.86 -24.88
N ALA A 436 4.54 -2.98 -25.88
CA ALA A 436 5.44 -1.83 -25.91
C ALA A 436 5.17 -0.87 -24.73
N ILE A 437 3.91 -0.58 -24.43
CA ILE A 437 3.52 0.24 -23.26
C ILE A 437 3.97 -0.44 -21.94
N LEU A 438 3.73 -1.74 -21.80
CA LEU A 438 4.12 -2.50 -20.61
C LEU A 438 5.64 -2.47 -20.40
N LEU A 439 6.42 -2.69 -21.46
CA LEU A 439 7.88 -2.62 -21.41
C LEU A 439 8.38 -1.22 -21.04
N CYS A 440 7.76 -0.17 -21.58
CA CYS A 440 8.08 1.21 -21.22
C CYS A 440 7.81 1.46 -19.71
N MET A 441 6.63 1.08 -19.23
CA MET A 441 6.28 1.22 -17.80
C MET A 441 7.21 0.41 -16.88
N MET A 442 7.56 -0.82 -17.26
CA MET A 442 8.52 -1.63 -16.51
C MET A 442 9.91 -1.00 -16.49
N SER A 443 10.36 -0.41 -17.59
CA SER A 443 11.65 0.30 -17.64
C SER A 443 11.67 1.49 -16.71
N VAL A 444 10.60 2.29 -16.71
CA VAL A 444 10.44 3.42 -15.77
C VAL A 444 10.40 2.93 -14.31
N ALA A 445 9.63 1.88 -14.03
CA ALA A 445 9.54 1.31 -12.69
C ALA A 445 10.89 0.77 -12.20
N LEU A 446 11.62 0.06 -13.06
CA LEU A 446 12.96 -0.45 -12.73
C LEU A 446 13.96 0.69 -12.51
N PHE A 447 13.92 1.74 -13.33
CA PHE A 447 14.74 2.94 -13.13
C PHE A 447 14.43 3.60 -11.78
N ASN A 448 13.15 3.74 -11.43
CA ASN A 448 12.73 4.26 -10.11
C ASN A 448 13.24 3.38 -8.96
N ASP A 449 13.14 2.05 -9.11
CA ASP A 449 13.63 1.09 -8.10
C ASP A 449 15.13 1.24 -7.85
N VAL A 450 15.92 1.27 -8.92
CA VAL A 450 17.38 1.47 -8.83
C VAL A 450 17.70 2.80 -8.16
N THR A 451 17.00 3.89 -8.55
CA THR A 451 17.22 5.21 -7.96
C THR A 451 16.89 5.23 -6.47
N ARG A 452 15.83 4.53 -6.04
CA ARG A 452 15.44 4.47 -4.62
C ARG A 452 16.33 3.61 -3.74
N LEU A 453 16.92 2.56 -4.30
CA LEU A 453 17.69 1.59 -3.54
C LEU A 453 19.20 1.91 -3.51
N PHE A 454 19.70 2.66 -4.49
CA PHE A 454 21.14 2.87 -4.68
C PHE A 454 21.56 4.35 -4.74
N LEU A 455 20.61 5.29 -4.84
CA LEU A 455 20.83 6.73 -4.82
C LEU A 455 20.01 7.42 -3.73
#